data_a3e347fb5bc3f26762bd4ebb16dfe978
#
_entry.id   a3e347fb5bc3f26762bd4ebb16dfe978
#
_cell.length_a   1.000
_cell.length_b   1.000
_cell.length_c   1.000
_cell.angle_alpha   90.00
_cell.angle_beta   90.00
_cell.angle_gamma   90.00
#
_symmetry.space_group_name_H-M   'P 1'
#
loop_
_entity.id
_entity.type
_entity.pdbx_description
1 polymer ?
#
loop_
_entity_poly.entity_id
_entity_poly.type
_entity_poly.pdbx_seq_one_letter_code
_entity_poly.pdbx_strand_id
1 'polypeptide(L)'
;TPEAIQKNYIIADCCKPIPSDDVLGYIDEKNRIIIHKRQCKLAAKLKSSYGNRLLAVQWETGKALDFPVNLYIKGIDTIGLLNKVTQIVSAQLNVNIRKILIETNDGMCEGHIQLYVHDVDDVKAITTNLQKIEEMKVVTRIEQFEDIPQ
;
A
#
# COMPACT_ATOMS: atom_id res chain seq x y z
N THR A 1 -16.68 19.87 7.54
CA THR A 1 -16.51 19.45 6.13
C THR A 1 -15.06 19.08 5.87
N PRO A 2 -14.78 17.83 5.41
CA PRO A 2 -13.40 17.44 5.12
C PRO A 2 -12.80 18.26 3.99
N GLU A 3 -11.51 18.60 4.13
CA GLU A 3 -10.79 19.30 3.07
C GLU A 3 -10.27 18.31 2.03
N ALA A 4 -10.31 18.70 0.75
CA ALA A 4 -9.72 17.90 -0.31
C ALA A 4 -8.20 17.89 -0.19
N ILE A 5 -7.59 16.72 -0.36
CA ILE A 5 -6.14 16.56 -0.28
C ILE A 5 -5.50 17.25 -1.49
N GLN A 6 -4.56 18.17 -1.23
CA GLN A 6 -3.89 18.95 -2.25
C GLN A 6 -2.54 18.33 -2.62
N LYS A 7 -1.98 18.73 -3.75
CA LYS A 7 -0.69 18.22 -4.23
C LYS A 7 0.46 18.50 -3.27
N ASN A 8 0.39 19.60 -2.52
CA ASN A 8 1.44 19.97 -1.57
C ASN A 8 1.32 19.25 -0.23
N TYR A 9 0.26 18.47 -0.03
CA TYR A 9 0.13 17.65 1.17
C TYR A 9 1.11 16.47 1.06
N ILE A 10 1.64 16.06 2.19
CA ILE A 10 2.66 15.01 2.26
C ILE A 10 2.01 13.70 2.65
N ILE A 11 2.26 12.65 1.88
CA ILE A 11 1.83 11.31 2.23
C ILE A 11 2.79 10.75 3.26
N ALA A 12 2.27 10.34 4.43
CA ALA A 12 3.10 9.84 5.51
C ALA A 12 3.85 8.57 5.11
N ASP A 13 5.14 8.54 5.36
CA ASP A 13 5.98 7.40 5.01
C ASP A 13 5.74 6.20 5.93
N CYS A 14 5.25 6.43 7.15
CA CYS A 14 5.02 5.36 8.13
C CYS A 14 3.90 4.40 7.75
N CYS A 15 2.89 4.85 7.03
CA CYS A 15 1.73 4.03 6.68
C CYS A 15 1.36 4.06 5.19
N LYS A 16 1.92 5.00 4.43
CA LYS A 16 1.77 5.08 2.97
C LYS A 16 0.31 4.95 2.49
N PRO A 17 -0.56 5.88 2.89
CA PRO A 17 -1.96 5.82 2.45
C PRO A 17 -2.10 6.07 0.95
N ILE A 18 -3.13 5.47 0.37
CA ILE A 18 -3.49 5.65 -1.04
C ILE A 18 -4.97 6.01 -1.12
N PRO A 19 -5.46 6.50 -2.26
CA PRO A 19 -6.89 6.84 -2.41
C PRO A 19 -7.80 5.69 -2.00
N SER A 20 -8.86 6.04 -1.34
CA SER A 20 -9.88 5.19 -0.69
C SER A 20 -9.44 4.59 0.65
N ASP A 21 -8.19 4.76 1.07
CA ASP A 21 -7.83 4.51 2.47
C ASP A 21 -8.53 5.56 3.35
N ASP A 22 -8.94 5.17 4.54
CA ASP A 22 -9.48 6.08 5.53
C ASP A 22 -8.33 6.87 6.15
N VAL A 23 -8.34 8.18 6.00
CA VAL A 23 -7.19 9.02 6.31
C VAL A 23 -7.57 10.21 7.18
N LEU A 24 -6.55 10.79 7.83
CA LEU A 24 -6.63 12.07 8.50
C LEU A 24 -5.38 12.89 8.17
N GLY A 25 -5.48 14.21 8.31
CA GLY A 25 -4.34 15.10 8.14
C GLY A 25 -3.81 15.55 9.49
N TYR A 26 -2.51 15.77 9.55
CA TYR A 26 -1.83 16.32 10.73
C TYR A 26 -1.03 17.55 10.29
N ILE A 27 -1.23 18.66 10.98
CA ILE A 27 -0.49 19.90 10.72
C ILE A 27 0.77 19.90 11.59
N ASP A 28 1.94 19.79 10.98
CA ASP A 28 3.18 19.70 11.71
C ASP A 28 3.69 21.10 12.14
N GLU A 29 4.85 21.13 12.76
CA GLU A 29 5.45 22.37 13.29
C GLU A 29 5.79 23.38 12.18
N LYS A 30 5.98 22.90 10.96
CA LYS A 30 6.30 23.74 9.80
C LYS A 30 5.06 24.10 8.97
N ASN A 31 3.86 23.87 9.53
CA ASN A 31 2.59 24.10 8.86
C ASN A 31 2.39 23.22 7.60
N ARG A 32 3.05 22.08 7.53
CA ARG A 32 2.82 21.12 6.47
C ARG A 32 1.71 20.17 6.89
N ILE A 33 0.89 19.76 5.93
CA ILE A 33 -0.18 18.80 6.20
C ILE A 33 0.28 17.43 5.74
N ILE A 34 0.34 16.51 6.70
CA ILE A 34 0.80 15.14 6.48
C ILE A 34 -0.39 14.21 6.59
N ILE A 35 -0.58 13.38 5.57
CA ILE A 35 -1.74 12.48 5.48
C ILE A 35 -1.36 11.12 6.04
N HIS A 36 -2.07 10.68 7.06
CA HIS A 36 -1.89 9.36 7.69
C HIS A 36 -3.15 8.53 7.49
N LYS A 37 -3.01 7.22 7.48
CA LYS A 37 -4.15 6.34 7.69
C LYS A 37 -4.69 6.53 9.10
N ARG A 38 -6.01 6.50 9.28
CA ARG A 38 -6.59 6.59 10.62
C ARG A 38 -6.14 5.49 11.55
N GLN A 39 -5.84 4.30 11.01
CA GLN A 39 -5.41 3.15 11.78
C GLN A 39 -3.91 3.11 12.04
N CYS A 40 -3.16 4.09 11.54
CA CYS A 40 -1.72 4.17 11.78
C CYS A 40 -1.43 4.39 13.27
N LYS A 41 -0.50 3.63 13.83
CA LYS A 41 -0.12 3.75 15.25
C LYS A 41 0.41 5.13 15.57
N LEU A 42 1.17 5.72 14.66
CA LEU A 42 1.69 7.07 14.84
C LEU A 42 0.56 8.10 14.83
N ALA A 43 -0.43 7.92 13.96
CA ALA A 43 -1.61 8.79 13.93
C ALA A 43 -2.38 8.73 15.24
N ALA A 44 -2.50 7.54 15.83
CA ALA A 44 -3.14 7.38 17.13
C ALA A 44 -2.42 8.16 18.23
N LYS A 45 -1.08 8.13 18.22
CA LYS A 45 -0.28 8.91 19.16
C LYS A 45 -0.46 10.42 18.96
N LEU A 46 -0.50 10.86 17.72
CA LEU A 46 -0.70 12.27 17.37
C LEU A 46 -2.09 12.74 17.84
N LYS A 47 -3.10 11.91 17.67
CA LYS A 47 -4.46 12.21 18.13
C LYS A 47 -4.52 12.39 19.64
N SER A 48 -3.82 11.55 20.38
CA SER A 48 -3.79 11.63 21.85
C SER A 48 -3.03 12.86 22.35
N SER A 49 -1.92 13.21 21.70
CA SER A 49 -1.01 14.26 22.17
C SER A 49 -1.27 15.62 21.53
N TYR A 50 -1.73 15.65 20.29
CA TYR A 50 -1.85 16.88 19.48
C TYR A 50 -3.18 16.90 18.70
N GLY A 51 -4.27 16.54 19.37
CA GLY A 51 -5.58 16.46 18.72
C GLY A 51 -6.05 17.75 18.04
N ASN A 52 -5.58 18.91 18.52
CA ASN A 52 -5.91 20.21 17.94
C ASN A 52 -5.20 20.48 16.61
N ARG A 53 -4.24 19.65 16.23
CA ARG A 53 -3.53 19.74 14.97
C ARG A 53 -4.01 18.75 13.92
N LEU A 54 -5.07 18.02 14.21
CA LEU A 54 -5.68 17.09 13.29
C LEU A 54 -6.67 17.80 12.39
N LEU A 55 -6.71 17.36 11.15
CA LEU A 55 -7.56 17.93 10.11
C LEU A 55 -8.31 16.81 9.40
N ALA A 56 -9.62 16.98 9.23
CA ALA A 56 -10.40 16.05 8.42
C ALA A 56 -10.09 16.30 6.95
N VAL A 57 -9.69 15.24 6.23
CA VAL A 57 -9.33 15.31 4.82
C VAL A 57 -10.03 14.22 4.03
N GLN A 58 -10.17 14.42 2.73
CA GLN A 58 -10.71 13.42 1.82
C GLN A 58 -9.93 13.44 0.52
N TRP A 59 -9.86 12.27 -0.11
CA TRP A 59 -9.22 12.16 -1.41
C TRP A 59 -10.02 12.90 -2.47
N GLU A 60 -9.29 13.56 -3.35
CA GLU A 60 -9.91 14.22 -4.50
C GLU A 60 -10.22 13.16 -5.55
N THR A 61 -11.47 13.12 -6.03
CA THR A 61 -11.91 12.16 -7.03
C THR A 61 -11.53 12.59 -8.44
N GLY A 62 -11.35 11.62 -9.33
CA GLY A 62 -11.15 11.88 -10.76
C GLY A 62 -9.73 12.11 -11.21
N LYS A 63 -8.73 12.01 -10.33
CA LYS A 63 -7.33 12.13 -10.71
C LYS A 63 -6.66 10.77 -10.77
N ALA A 64 -6.11 10.41 -11.93
CA ALA A 64 -5.37 9.17 -12.13
C ALA A 64 -3.91 9.38 -11.74
N LEU A 65 -3.64 9.44 -10.45
CA LEU A 65 -2.27 9.50 -9.91
C LEU A 65 -1.84 8.11 -9.48
N ASP A 66 -0.54 7.86 -9.58
CA ASP A 66 0.05 6.59 -9.15
C ASP A 66 0.58 6.70 -7.73
N PHE A 67 0.27 5.70 -6.91
CA PHE A 67 0.71 5.63 -5.52
C PHE A 67 1.43 4.31 -5.28
N PRO A 68 2.56 4.31 -4.58
CA PRO A 68 3.25 3.05 -4.28
C PRO A 68 2.49 2.28 -3.21
N VAL A 69 2.37 0.98 -3.43
CA VAL A 69 1.83 0.05 -2.44
C VAL A 69 2.75 -1.16 -2.35
N ASN A 70 2.90 -1.69 -1.16
CA ASN A 70 3.75 -2.84 -0.91
C ASN A 70 2.90 -4.06 -0.61
N LEU A 71 3.26 -5.19 -1.22
CA LEU A 71 2.62 -6.48 -0.97
C LEU A 71 3.65 -7.49 -0.51
N TYR A 72 3.24 -8.35 0.40
CA TYR A 72 3.99 -9.52 0.80
C TYR A 72 3.30 -10.76 0.22
N ILE A 73 4.07 -11.64 -0.39
CA ILE A 73 3.57 -12.90 -0.90
C ILE A 73 4.39 -14.07 -0.33
N LYS A 74 3.74 -15.20 -0.19
CA LYS A 74 4.40 -16.45 0.22
C LYS A 74 3.76 -17.60 -0.53
N GLY A 75 4.57 -18.50 -1.03
CA GLY A 75 4.07 -19.64 -1.79
C GLY A 75 5.12 -20.70 -2.04
N ILE A 76 4.84 -21.59 -2.95
CA ILE A 76 5.73 -22.68 -3.35
C ILE A 76 6.05 -22.54 -4.84
N ASP A 77 7.11 -23.24 -5.31
CA ASP A 77 7.56 -23.21 -6.70
C ASP A 77 7.92 -21.79 -7.15
N THR A 78 9.09 -21.31 -6.70
CA THR A 78 9.53 -19.93 -6.90
C THR A 78 9.45 -19.48 -8.36
N ILE A 79 9.94 -20.28 -9.31
CA ILE A 79 9.97 -19.87 -10.72
C ILE A 79 8.55 -19.81 -11.29
N GLY A 80 7.75 -20.84 -11.06
CA GLY A 80 6.36 -20.88 -11.53
C GLY A 80 5.53 -19.78 -10.92
N LEU A 81 5.69 -19.55 -9.62
CA LEU A 81 4.98 -18.50 -8.91
C LEU A 81 5.35 -17.12 -9.45
N LEU A 82 6.64 -16.84 -9.62
CA LEU A 82 7.10 -15.55 -10.14
C LEU A 82 6.55 -15.30 -11.55
N ASN A 83 6.57 -16.31 -12.43
CA ASN A 83 6.03 -16.18 -13.78
C ASN A 83 4.54 -15.83 -13.75
N LYS A 84 3.77 -16.50 -12.89
CA LYS A 84 2.32 -16.25 -12.78
C LYS A 84 2.04 -14.88 -12.19
N VAL A 85 2.80 -14.46 -11.18
CA VAL A 85 2.65 -13.13 -10.58
C VAL A 85 2.90 -12.03 -11.62
N THR A 86 4.01 -12.10 -12.33
CA THR A 86 4.34 -11.09 -13.33
C THR A 86 3.34 -11.07 -14.48
N GLN A 87 2.86 -12.24 -14.89
CA GLN A 87 1.83 -12.32 -15.93
C GLN A 87 0.53 -11.64 -15.50
N ILE A 88 0.07 -11.92 -14.29
CA ILE A 88 -1.17 -11.33 -13.78
C ILE A 88 -1.02 -9.82 -13.60
N VAL A 89 0.02 -9.39 -12.91
CA VAL A 89 0.19 -7.98 -12.56
C VAL A 89 0.49 -7.13 -13.80
N SER A 90 1.48 -7.53 -14.58
CA SER A 90 1.94 -6.71 -15.70
C SER A 90 1.10 -6.90 -16.96
N ALA A 91 0.83 -8.17 -17.35
CA ALA A 91 0.18 -8.45 -18.63
C ALA A 91 -1.34 -8.34 -18.55
N GLN A 92 -1.97 -8.89 -17.50
CA GLN A 92 -3.43 -8.91 -17.40
C GLN A 92 -3.99 -7.65 -16.77
N LEU A 93 -3.40 -7.17 -15.69
CA LEU A 93 -3.90 -5.99 -14.95
C LEU A 93 -3.23 -4.69 -15.36
N ASN A 94 -2.17 -4.78 -16.15
CA ASN A 94 -1.41 -3.62 -16.64
C ASN A 94 -0.94 -2.70 -15.51
N VAL A 95 -0.47 -3.28 -14.42
CA VAL A 95 0.05 -2.57 -13.26
C VAL A 95 1.57 -2.56 -13.32
N ASN A 96 2.17 -1.41 -13.06
CA ASN A 96 3.63 -1.27 -13.07
C ASN A 96 4.23 -1.82 -11.78
N ILE A 97 5.15 -2.77 -11.92
CA ILE A 97 5.97 -3.27 -10.82
C ILE A 97 7.21 -2.37 -10.75
N ARG A 98 7.40 -1.73 -9.61
CA ARG A 98 8.59 -0.91 -9.39
C ARG A 98 9.74 -1.74 -8.83
N LYS A 99 9.44 -2.66 -7.93
CA LYS A 99 10.46 -3.39 -7.19
C LYS A 99 9.92 -4.75 -6.79
N ILE A 100 10.74 -5.76 -6.91
CA ILE A 100 10.39 -7.11 -6.49
C ILE A 100 11.62 -7.77 -5.87
N LEU A 101 11.43 -8.38 -4.71
CA LEU A 101 12.46 -9.15 -4.01
C LEU A 101 11.88 -10.51 -3.70
N ILE A 102 12.52 -11.56 -4.22
CA ILE A 102 12.07 -12.94 -4.01
C ILE A 102 13.19 -13.70 -3.34
N GLU A 103 12.84 -14.41 -2.27
CA GLU A 103 13.77 -15.29 -1.56
C GLU A 103 13.15 -16.67 -1.41
N THR A 104 13.97 -17.70 -1.55
CA THR A 104 13.56 -19.08 -1.34
C THR A 104 14.15 -19.58 -0.04
N ASN A 105 13.32 -20.16 0.82
CA ASN A 105 13.75 -20.67 2.11
C ASN A 105 12.93 -21.92 2.44
N ASP A 106 13.61 -23.06 2.61
CA ASP A 106 13.01 -24.36 2.96
C ASP A 106 11.86 -24.76 2.00
N GLY A 107 12.07 -24.57 0.71
CA GLY A 107 11.07 -24.92 -0.30
C GLY A 107 9.92 -23.91 -0.43
N MET A 108 9.92 -22.88 0.40
CA MET A 108 8.94 -21.80 0.34
C MET A 108 9.54 -20.58 -0.35
N CYS A 109 8.71 -19.88 -1.06
CA CYS A 109 9.06 -18.62 -1.71
C CYS A 109 8.43 -17.49 -0.92
N GLU A 110 9.24 -16.52 -0.51
CA GLU A 110 8.75 -15.25 0.07
C GLU A 110 9.08 -14.12 -0.88
N GLY A 111 8.11 -13.25 -1.09
CA GLY A 111 8.30 -12.13 -1.99
C GLY A 111 7.77 -10.83 -1.42
N HIS A 112 8.48 -9.75 -1.75
CA HIS A 112 8.09 -8.39 -1.45
C HIS A 112 7.97 -7.65 -2.77
N ILE A 113 6.82 -7.05 -3.03
CA ILE A 113 6.53 -6.41 -4.32
C ILE A 113 6.04 -5.00 -4.07
N GLN A 114 6.66 -4.03 -4.74
CA GLN A 114 6.17 -2.66 -4.75
C GLN A 114 5.57 -2.35 -6.11
N LEU A 115 4.33 -1.91 -6.09
CA LEU A 115 3.52 -1.64 -7.28
C LEU A 115 3.05 -0.19 -7.27
N TYR A 116 2.71 0.32 -8.44
CA TYR A 116 2.01 1.60 -8.54
C TYR A 116 0.54 1.35 -8.82
N VAL A 117 -0.32 1.89 -7.99
CA VAL A 117 -1.77 1.74 -8.09
C VAL A 117 -2.46 3.09 -8.02
N HIS A 118 -3.71 3.16 -8.44
CA HIS A 118 -4.49 4.40 -8.37
C HIS A 118 -5.27 4.51 -7.06
N ASP A 119 -5.73 3.38 -6.52
CA ASP A 119 -6.56 3.36 -5.31
C ASP A 119 -6.60 1.96 -4.68
N VAL A 120 -7.39 1.84 -3.60
CA VAL A 120 -7.57 0.57 -2.89
C VAL A 120 -8.26 -0.47 -3.75
N ASP A 121 -9.13 -0.08 -4.68
CA ASP A 121 -9.79 -1.04 -5.56
C ASP A 121 -8.78 -1.77 -6.45
N ASP A 122 -7.75 -1.07 -6.93
CA ASP A 122 -6.66 -1.71 -7.65
C ASP A 122 -5.95 -2.75 -6.78
N VAL A 123 -5.69 -2.41 -5.51
CA VAL A 123 -5.06 -3.35 -4.58
C VAL A 123 -5.92 -4.60 -4.39
N LYS A 124 -7.23 -4.42 -4.24
CA LYS A 124 -8.15 -5.54 -4.08
C LYS A 124 -8.17 -6.44 -5.33
N ALA A 125 -8.19 -5.83 -6.51
CA ALA A 125 -8.15 -6.59 -7.77
C ALA A 125 -6.86 -7.41 -7.88
N ILE A 126 -5.73 -6.80 -7.55
CA ILE A 126 -4.43 -7.46 -7.61
C ILE A 126 -4.38 -8.62 -6.61
N THR A 127 -4.73 -8.36 -5.35
CA THR A 127 -4.66 -9.40 -4.32
C THR A 127 -5.61 -10.56 -4.61
N THR A 128 -6.83 -10.26 -5.08
CA THR A 128 -7.80 -11.29 -5.43
C THR A 128 -7.28 -12.19 -6.55
N ASN A 129 -6.71 -11.59 -7.60
CA ASN A 129 -6.18 -12.37 -8.71
C ASN A 129 -4.93 -13.16 -8.33
N LEU A 130 -4.05 -12.61 -7.50
CA LEU A 130 -2.88 -13.33 -7.02
C LEU A 130 -3.25 -14.51 -6.13
N GLN A 131 -4.29 -14.36 -5.32
CA GLN A 131 -4.77 -15.45 -4.45
C GLN A 131 -5.33 -16.65 -5.22
N LYS A 132 -5.72 -16.47 -6.48
CA LYS A 132 -6.20 -17.56 -7.33
C LYS A 132 -5.07 -18.45 -7.85
N ILE A 133 -3.83 -18.04 -7.72
CA ILE A 133 -2.67 -18.85 -8.12
C ILE A 133 -2.58 -20.05 -7.17
N GLU A 134 -2.53 -21.25 -7.73
CA GLU A 134 -2.53 -22.49 -6.93
C GLU A 134 -1.37 -22.54 -5.95
N GLU A 135 -0.18 -22.12 -6.38
CA GLU A 135 1.03 -22.16 -5.57
C GLU A 135 1.08 -21.04 -4.51
N MET A 136 0.20 -20.05 -4.60
CA MET A 136 0.18 -18.92 -3.67
C MET A 136 -0.48 -19.29 -2.35
N LYS A 137 0.21 -19.07 -1.25
CA LYS A 137 -0.29 -19.36 0.11
C LYS A 137 -0.72 -18.10 0.85
N VAL A 138 0.04 -17.01 0.70
CA VAL A 138 -0.26 -15.74 1.39
C VAL A 138 -0.07 -14.59 0.41
N VAL A 139 -1.03 -13.69 0.37
CA VAL A 139 -0.91 -12.38 -0.28
C VAL A 139 -1.51 -11.36 0.66
N THR A 140 -0.72 -10.37 1.07
CA THR A 140 -1.24 -9.33 1.95
C THR A 140 -0.52 -8.00 1.70
N ARG A 141 -1.24 -6.91 1.92
CA ARG A 141 -0.67 -5.57 1.85
C ARG A 141 0.14 -5.29 3.11
N ILE A 142 1.31 -4.72 2.95
CA ILE A 142 2.21 -4.33 4.04
C ILE A 142 2.52 -2.83 3.90
N GLU A 143 2.94 -2.20 5.00
CA GLU A 143 3.24 -0.77 4.99
C GLU A 143 4.62 -0.48 4.43
N GLN A 144 5.65 -1.13 4.98
CA GLN A 144 7.02 -0.97 4.50
C GLN A 144 7.41 -2.15 3.62
N PHE A 145 8.27 -1.90 2.64
CA PHE A 145 8.60 -2.91 1.62
C PHE A 145 9.14 -4.21 2.21
N GLU A 146 9.90 -4.12 3.30
CA GLU A 146 10.54 -5.30 3.89
C GLU A 146 9.77 -5.91 5.06
N ASP A 147 8.55 -5.42 5.33
CA ASP A 147 7.73 -5.97 6.41
C ASP A 147 7.40 -7.43 6.16
N ILE A 148 7.38 -8.21 7.25
CA ILE A 148 6.96 -9.61 7.22
C ILE A 148 5.73 -9.73 8.12
N PRO A 149 4.56 -10.08 7.56
CA PRO A 149 3.34 -10.26 8.35
C PRO A 149 3.48 -11.43 9.32
N GLN A 150 2.89 -11.29 10.49
CA GLN A 150 2.86 -12.34 11.51
C GLN A 150 1.58 -13.14 11.48
#